data_49155df8cce9e5c61ee494d351cd5e20
#
_entry.id   49155df8cce9e5c61ee494d351cd5e20
#
_cell.length_a   1.000
_cell.length_b   1.000
_cell.length_c   1.000
_cell.angle_alpha   90.00
_cell.angle_beta   90.00
_cell.angle_gamma   90.00
#
_symmetry.space_group_name_H-M   'P 1'
#
loop_
_entity.id
_entity.type
_entity.pdbx_description
1 polymer ?
#
loop_
_entity_poly.entity_id
_entity_poly.type
_entity_poly.pdbx_seq_one_letter_code
_entity_poly.pdbx_strand_id
1 'polypeptide(L)'
;TGLSAESGHDHDHDDEETEEESSEELLPVYIFETDDVILHGFEAQVAWQVTHAFKATFFSDYVRARLKDGGNLPRTPPLRLGTQFSYENESLSAHLDITRYDTQDRITSDETVTDGYTLVDASVSYDIPVFNQDIALYLKGSNLTNTEARVHSSFIKDVAPRPGRNIAVGVRGYF
;
A
#
# COMPACT_ATOMS: atom_id res chain seq x y z
N THR A 1 -12.21 -23.83 -89.44
CA THR A 1 -13.01 -22.79 -88.80
C THR A 1 -13.46 -23.30 -87.47
N GLY A 2 -12.70 -22.93 -86.45
CA GLY A 2 -13.02 -23.21 -85.08
C GLY A 2 -12.86 -21.92 -84.28
N LEU A 3 -13.84 -21.62 -83.51
CA LEU A 3 -13.78 -20.51 -82.57
C LEU A 3 -13.81 -21.13 -81.16
N SER A 4 -12.73 -20.87 -80.42
CA SER A 4 -12.57 -21.16 -79.04
C SER A 4 -13.15 -20.04 -78.18
N ALA A 5 -14.00 -20.37 -77.22
CA ALA A 5 -14.48 -19.47 -76.19
C ALA A 5 -13.58 -19.56 -74.98
N GLU A 6 -13.04 -18.39 -74.55
CA GLU A 6 -12.36 -18.23 -73.28
C GLU A 6 -13.42 -18.01 -72.20
N SER A 7 -13.35 -18.79 -71.12
CA SER A 7 -14.09 -18.59 -69.91
C SER A 7 -13.23 -17.79 -68.97
N GLY A 8 -13.60 -16.52 -68.70
CA GLY A 8 -13.03 -15.72 -67.66
C GLY A 8 -13.49 -16.23 -66.29
N HIS A 9 -12.53 -16.48 -65.42
CA HIS A 9 -12.75 -16.68 -64.00
C HIS A 9 -12.56 -15.33 -63.31
N ASP A 10 -13.67 -14.75 -62.88
CA ASP A 10 -13.67 -13.67 -61.90
C ASP A 10 -13.37 -14.27 -60.53
N HIS A 11 -12.27 -13.93 -59.95
CA HIS A 11 -11.98 -14.13 -58.53
C HIS A 11 -12.34 -12.83 -57.80
N ASP A 12 -13.51 -12.82 -57.21
CA ASP A 12 -13.84 -11.85 -56.15
C ASP A 12 -12.98 -12.17 -54.94
N HIS A 13 -11.98 -11.34 -54.67
CA HIS A 13 -11.31 -11.29 -53.41
C HIS A 13 -12.11 -10.34 -52.53
N ASP A 14 -12.95 -10.88 -51.64
CA ASP A 14 -13.44 -10.20 -50.46
C ASP A 14 -12.23 -10.03 -49.49
N ASP A 15 -11.58 -8.90 -49.59
CA ASP A 15 -10.67 -8.41 -48.56
C ASP A 15 -11.53 -7.96 -47.35
N GLU A 16 -11.80 -8.89 -46.43
CA GLU A 16 -12.22 -8.55 -45.09
C GLU A 16 -11.03 -7.87 -44.39
N GLU A 17 -10.95 -6.55 -44.50
CA GLU A 17 -10.12 -5.74 -43.64
C GLU A 17 -10.67 -5.88 -42.19
N THR A 18 -10.13 -6.81 -41.44
CA THR A 18 -10.27 -6.82 -40.00
C THR A 18 -9.57 -5.56 -39.46
N GLU A 19 -10.36 -4.52 -39.22
CA GLU A 19 -9.93 -3.39 -38.41
C GLU A 19 -9.62 -3.94 -37.01
N GLU A 20 -8.35 -4.27 -36.77
CA GLU A 20 -7.82 -4.39 -35.43
C GLU A 20 -7.93 -3.00 -34.79
N GLU A 21 -9.03 -2.76 -34.08
CA GLU A 21 -9.11 -1.66 -33.13
C GLU A 21 -8.00 -1.88 -32.11
N SER A 22 -6.82 -1.32 -32.38
CA SER A 22 -5.80 -1.11 -31.37
C SER A 22 -6.42 -0.18 -30.32
N SER A 23 -6.94 -0.73 -29.24
CA SER A 23 -7.25 0.04 -28.06
C SER A 23 -5.92 0.64 -27.55
N GLU A 24 -5.59 1.83 -28.08
CA GLU A 24 -4.53 2.64 -27.50
C GLU A 24 -4.93 2.86 -26.03
N GLU A 25 -4.26 2.17 -25.14
CA GLU A 25 -4.39 2.36 -23.70
C GLU A 25 -3.89 3.77 -23.40
N LEU A 26 -4.84 4.72 -23.38
CA LEU A 26 -4.53 6.12 -23.14
C LEU A 26 -3.91 6.24 -21.74
N LEU A 27 -2.62 6.50 -21.71
CA LEU A 27 -1.92 6.79 -20.48
C LEU A 27 -2.50 8.04 -19.83
N PRO A 28 -2.74 8.04 -18.52
CA PRO A 28 -3.27 9.20 -17.82
C PRO A 28 -2.28 10.37 -17.90
N VAL A 29 -2.74 11.51 -18.37
CA VAL A 29 -1.98 12.75 -18.40
C VAL A 29 -2.25 13.50 -17.10
N TYR A 30 -1.20 13.77 -16.33
CA TYR A 30 -1.28 14.58 -15.10
C TYR A 30 -0.86 16.01 -15.41
N ILE A 31 -1.76 16.95 -15.09
CA ILE A 31 -1.51 18.39 -15.19
C ILE A 31 -1.26 18.91 -13.77
N PHE A 32 -0.16 19.63 -13.58
CA PHE A 32 0.15 20.29 -12.32
C PHE A 32 -0.37 21.72 -12.35
N GLU A 33 -1.30 22.01 -11.46
CA GLU A 33 -1.86 23.35 -11.28
C GLU A 33 -1.46 23.89 -9.91
N THR A 34 -1.34 25.22 -9.81
CA THR A 34 -1.08 25.90 -8.53
C THR A 34 -2.40 26.42 -7.98
N ASP A 35 -2.72 26.06 -6.75
CA ASP A 35 -3.95 26.50 -6.10
C ASP A 35 -3.67 26.86 -4.62
N ASP A 36 -4.51 27.72 -4.06
CA ASP A 36 -4.48 28.08 -2.64
C ASP A 36 -5.13 26.97 -1.81
N VAL A 37 -4.41 26.46 -0.83
CA VAL A 37 -4.88 25.38 0.03
C VAL A 37 -4.94 25.78 1.49
N ILE A 38 -5.88 25.21 2.22
CA ILE A 38 -5.99 25.29 3.68
C ILE A 38 -5.68 23.91 4.25
N LEU A 39 -4.62 23.86 5.06
CA LEU A 39 -4.17 22.66 5.75
C LEU A 39 -4.31 22.84 7.26
N HIS A 40 -4.88 21.88 7.93
CA HIS A 40 -4.85 21.79 9.39
C HIS A 40 -4.88 20.32 9.83
N GLY A 41 -4.33 20.06 11.01
CA GLY A 41 -4.24 18.70 11.51
C GLY A 41 -3.61 18.64 12.88
N PHE A 42 -3.40 17.45 13.35
CA PHE A 42 -2.67 17.20 14.58
C PHE A 42 -1.86 15.91 14.46
N GLU A 43 -0.81 15.84 15.24
CA GLU A 43 -0.04 14.63 15.50
C GLU A 43 0.15 14.52 17.01
N ALA A 44 -0.06 13.33 17.56
CA ALA A 44 0.09 13.07 18.98
C ALA A 44 0.73 11.70 19.18
N GLN A 45 1.65 11.63 20.16
CA GLN A 45 2.27 10.39 20.60
C GLN A 45 2.46 10.40 22.10
N VAL A 46 2.09 9.27 22.73
CA VAL A 46 2.31 9.03 24.15
C VAL A 46 3.06 7.72 24.31
N ALA A 47 4.25 7.79 24.88
CA ALA A 47 5.05 6.62 25.24
C ALA A 47 4.98 6.41 26.76
N TRP A 48 4.57 5.23 27.16
CA TRP A 48 4.42 4.84 28.55
C TRP A 48 5.31 3.66 28.89
N GLN A 49 6.28 3.88 29.74
CA GLN A 49 7.13 2.82 30.29
C GLN A 49 6.38 2.15 31.45
N VAL A 50 5.70 1.04 31.15
CA VAL A 50 4.84 0.32 32.12
C VAL A 50 5.70 -0.42 33.17
N THR A 51 6.78 -1.06 32.71
CA THR A 51 7.79 -1.70 33.54
C THR A 51 9.19 -1.45 32.95
N HIS A 52 10.25 -1.90 33.59
CA HIS A 52 11.61 -1.81 33.02
C HIS A 52 11.74 -2.54 31.66
N ALA A 53 10.97 -3.61 31.46
CA ALA A 53 11.01 -4.43 30.25
C ALA A 53 9.89 -4.14 29.26
N PHE A 54 8.78 -3.50 29.69
CA PHE A 54 7.59 -3.32 28.85
C PHE A 54 7.25 -1.85 28.66
N LYS A 55 7.11 -1.47 27.37
CA LYS A 55 6.72 -0.13 26.93
C LYS A 55 5.48 -0.22 26.01
N ALA A 56 4.53 0.66 26.22
CA ALA A 56 3.40 0.88 25.31
C ALA A 56 3.51 2.30 24.71
N THR A 57 3.29 2.41 23.42
CA THR A 57 3.27 3.69 22.71
C THR A 57 1.95 3.80 21.95
N PHE A 58 1.25 4.91 22.14
CA PHE A 58 0.02 5.24 21.43
C PHE A 58 0.31 6.44 20.53
N PHE A 59 -0.16 6.40 19.30
CA PHE A 59 -0.01 7.52 18.39
C PHE A 59 -1.27 7.75 17.57
N SER A 60 -1.45 8.99 17.15
CA SER A 60 -2.52 9.40 16.27
C SER A 60 -2.05 10.54 15.40
N ASP A 61 -2.41 10.53 14.13
CA ASP A 61 -2.19 11.64 13.22
C ASP A 61 -3.40 11.82 12.30
N TYR A 62 -3.67 13.08 12.03
CA TYR A 62 -4.78 13.50 11.19
C TYR A 62 -4.39 14.77 10.45
N VAL A 63 -4.70 14.82 9.16
CA VAL A 63 -4.60 16.02 8.34
C VAL A 63 -5.90 16.24 7.57
N ARG A 64 -6.31 17.48 7.51
CA ARG A 64 -7.38 17.96 6.64
C ARG A 64 -6.79 18.95 5.66
N ALA A 65 -6.86 18.61 4.38
CA ALA A 65 -6.44 19.47 3.30
C ALA A 65 -7.63 19.77 2.39
N ARG A 66 -7.81 21.03 2.04
CA ARG A 66 -8.87 21.49 1.15
C ARG A 66 -8.43 22.68 0.33
N LEU A 67 -9.01 22.84 -0.83
CA LEU A 67 -8.87 24.02 -1.65
C LEU A 67 -9.57 25.20 -1.00
N LYS A 68 -9.04 26.41 -1.16
CA LYS A 68 -9.61 27.63 -0.57
C LYS A 68 -10.99 27.96 -1.16
N ASP A 69 -11.14 27.71 -2.45
CA ASP A 69 -12.38 27.94 -3.20
C ASP A 69 -13.39 26.79 -3.12
N GLY A 70 -13.08 25.77 -2.30
CA GLY A 70 -13.93 24.61 -2.06
C GLY A 70 -13.37 23.33 -2.68
N GLY A 71 -13.80 22.20 -2.12
CA GLY A 71 -13.31 20.87 -2.52
C GLY A 71 -12.19 20.34 -1.63
N ASN A 72 -11.82 19.09 -1.88
CA ASN A 72 -10.77 18.38 -1.16
C ASN A 72 -9.45 18.46 -1.93
N LEU A 73 -8.34 18.43 -1.22
CA LEU A 73 -7.05 18.22 -1.85
C LEU A 73 -6.86 16.71 -2.09
N PRO A 74 -6.47 16.33 -3.33
CA PRO A 74 -6.29 14.92 -3.65
C PRO A 74 -5.20 14.27 -2.78
N ARG A 75 -5.29 12.96 -2.60
CA ARG A 75 -4.33 12.12 -1.88
C ARG A 75 -4.05 12.52 -0.43
N THR A 76 -5.01 13.19 0.18
CA THR A 76 -4.94 13.49 1.62
C THR A 76 -5.08 12.19 2.42
N PRO A 77 -4.11 11.82 3.27
CA PRO A 77 -4.19 10.59 4.05
C PRO A 77 -5.36 10.60 5.03
N PRO A 78 -5.94 9.43 5.37
CA PRO A 78 -6.98 9.31 6.38
C PRO A 78 -6.42 9.50 7.80
N LEU A 79 -7.31 9.60 8.79
CA LEU A 79 -6.95 9.49 10.20
C LEU A 79 -6.23 8.15 10.43
N ARG A 80 -5.10 8.22 11.13
CA ARG A 80 -4.34 7.05 11.55
C ARG A 80 -4.25 7.00 13.08
N LEU A 81 -4.53 5.83 13.64
CA LEU A 81 -4.39 5.53 15.06
C LEU A 81 -3.53 4.29 15.21
N GLY A 82 -2.64 4.29 16.15
CA GLY A 82 -1.80 3.12 16.37
C GLY A 82 -1.37 2.91 17.81
N THR A 83 -1.03 1.66 18.06
CA THR A 83 -0.50 1.20 19.34
C THR A 83 0.69 0.29 19.06
N GLN A 84 1.78 0.54 19.75
CA GLN A 84 3.00 -0.26 19.71
C GLN A 84 3.30 -0.78 21.09
N PHE A 85 3.50 -2.08 21.22
CA PHE A 85 3.94 -2.73 22.43
C PHE A 85 5.34 -3.27 22.21
N SER A 86 6.25 -2.97 23.12
CA SER A 86 7.63 -3.47 23.13
C SER A 86 7.92 -4.13 24.45
N TYR A 87 8.46 -5.33 24.37
CA TYR A 87 9.02 -6.04 25.52
C TYR A 87 10.47 -6.36 25.24
N GLU A 88 11.35 -5.97 26.13
CA GLU A 88 12.79 -6.19 26.01
C GLU A 88 13.36 -6.60 27.36
N ASN A 89 14.10 -7.69 27.38
CA ASN A 89 14.96 -8.11 28.48
C ASN A 89 16.33 -8.58 27.95
N GLU A 90 17.15 -9.19 28.77
CA GLU A 90 18.52 -9.56 28.42
C GLU A 90 18.63 -10.49 27.20
N SER A 91 17.62 -11.32 26.94
CA SER A 91 17.66 -12.32 25.86
C SER A 91 16.47 -12.27 24.90
N LEU A 92 15.37 -11.62 25.27
CA LEU A 92 14.13 -11.62 24.49
C LEU A 92 13.71 -10.20 24.14
N SER A 93 13.53 -9.95 22.86
CA SER A 93 12.89 -8.76 22.33
C SER A 93 11.62 -9.14 21.59
N ALA A 94 10.49 -8.49 21.90
CA ALA A 94 9.22 -8.71 21.23
C ALA A 94 8.54 -7.38 20.95
N HIS A 95 7.98 -7.25 19.74
CA HIS A 95 7.24 -6.07 19.32
C HIS A 95 5.90 -6.48 18.72
N LEU A 96 4.87 -5.70 19.01
CA LEU A 96 3.54 -5.82 18.40
C LEU A 96 3.06 -4.43 18.02
N ASP A 97 2.75 -4.26 16.74
CA ASP A 97 2.25 -3.02 16.16
C ASP A 97 0.83 -3.24 15.65
N ILE A 98 -0.11 -2.42 16.09
CA ILE A 98 -1.48 -2.41 15.62
C ILE A 98 -1.77 -1.00 15.11
N THR A 99 -2.04 -0.87 13.82
CA THR A 99 -2.32 0.42 13.20
C THR A 99 -3.65 0.37 12.46
N ARG A 100 -4.56 1.25 12.83
CA ARG A 100 -5.83 1.51 12.16
C ARG A 100 -5.69 2.72 11.25
N TYR A 101 -6.06 2.56 10.00
CA TYR A 101 -6.33 3.62 9.03
C TYR A 101 -7.84 3.72 8.85
N ASP A 102 -8.38 4.91 9.00
CA ASP A 102 -9.81 5.11 8.80
C ASP A 102 -10.17 5.17 7.31
N THR A 103 -11.46 5.15 7.02
CA THR A 103 -11.96 5.35 5.65
C THR A 103 -11.62 6.76 5.18
N GLN A 104 -11.13 6.89 3.94
CA GLN A 104 -10.97 8.17 3.30
C GLN A 104 -12.03 8.35 2.22
N ASP A 105 -13.05 9.11 2.57
CA ASP A 105 -14.20 9.49 1.73
C ASP A 105 -14.16 10.95 1.27
N ARG A 106 -13.18 11.72 1.76
CA ARG A 106 -12.97 13.12 1.34
C ARG A 106 -12.07 13.17 0.13
N ILE A 107 -12.64 12.83 -0.99
CA ILE A 107 -12.00 12.64 -2.29
C ILE A 107 -12.31 13.79 -3.24
N THR A 108 -11.53 13.89 -4.32
CA THR A 108 -11.85 14.68 -5.51
C THR A 108 -12.69 13.88 -6.50
N SER A 109 -13.13 14.52 -7.60
CA SER A 109 -13.88 13.84 -8.68
C SER A 109 -13.09 12.70 -9.34
N ASP A 110 -11.76 12.79 -9.30
CA ASP A 110 -10.84 11.88 -9.99
C ASP A 110 -10.26 10.80 -9.06
N GLU A 111 -10.78 10.73 -7.84
CA GLU A 111 -10.35 9.76 -6.84
C GLU A 111 -11.49 8.79 -6.49
N THR A 112 -11.11 7.59 -6.08
CA THR A 112 -12.02 6.62 -5.47
C THR A 112 -11.91 6.65 -3.95
N VAL A 113 -12.99 6.35 -3.24
CA VAL A 113 -12.99 6.14 -1.78
C VAL A 113 -12.01 5.02 -1.44
N THR A 114 -11.33 5.16 -0.32
CA THR A 114 -10.47 4.10 0.21
C THR A 114 -11.02 3.61 1.54
N ASP A 115 -11.38 2.34 1.59
CA ASP A 115 -11.88 1.72 2.81
C ASP A 115 -10.83 1.71 3.92
N GLY A 116 -11.31 1.86 5.14
CA GLY A 116 -10.46 1.78 6.31
C GLY A 116 -9.98 0.35 6.59
N TYR A 117 -8.76 0.21 7.06
CA TYR A 117 -8.16 -1.10 7.35
C TYR A 117 -7.30 -1.06 8.61
N THR A 118 -7.05 -2.25 9.17
CA THR A 118 -6.16 -2.43 10.33
C THR A 118 -5.03 -3.37 9.96
N LEU A 119 -3.81 -2.92 10.20
CA LEU A 119 -2.61 -3.75 10.07
C LEU A 119 -2.17 -4.21 11.46
N VAL A 120 -1.73 -5.47 11.52
CA VAL A 120 -1.11 -6.06 12.69
C VAL A 120 0.21 -6.66 12.28
N ASP A 121 1.29 -6.12 12.83
CA ASP A 121 2.65 -6.59 12.62
C ASP A 121 3.23 -7.03 13.96
N ALA A 122 4.02 -8.10 13.97
CA ALA A 122 4.68 -8.58 15.17
C ALA A 122 6.08 -9.10 14.87
N SER A 123 6.97 -8.99 15.84
CA SER A 123 8.28 -9.62 15.76
C SER A 123 8.76 -10.10 17.13
N VAL A 124 9.53 -11.17 17.11
CA VAL A 124 10.20 -11.72 18.29
C VAL A 124 11.63 -12.05 17.91
N SER A 125 12.58 -11.69 18.76
CA SER A 125 13.98 -12.05 18.66
C SER A 125 14.45 -12.64 19.98
N TYR A 126 15.20 -13.72 19.92
CA TYR A 126 15.78 -14.38 21.08
C TYR A 126 17.28 -14.55 20.90
N ASP A 127 18.05 -13.97 21.82
CA ASP A 127 19.51 -14.01 21.82
C ASP A 127 20.00 -15.22 22.63
N ILE A 128 20.79 -16.06 21.96
CA ILE A 128 21.38 -17.27 22.53
C ILE A 128 22.89 -17.04 22.65
N PRO A 129 23.44 -16.98 23.86
CA PRO A 129 24.88 -16.92 24.05
C PRO A 129 25.53 -18.27 23.71
N VAL A 130 26.34 -18.34 22.67
CA VAL A 130 27.05 -19.55 22.23
C VAL A 130 28.53 -19.29 22.16
N PHE A 131 29.31 -19.87 23.06
CA PHE A 131 30.79 -19.87 23.03
C PHE A 131 31.44 -18.50 22.65
N ASN A 132 31.07 -17.44 23.34
CA ASN A 132 31.62 -16.10 23.07
C ASN A 132 31.09 -15.42 21.79
N GLN A 133 30.03 -15.92 21.21
CA GLN A 133 29.32 -15.35 20.06
C GLN A 133 27.85 -15.15 20.42
N ASP A 134 27.25 -14.08 19.93
CA ASP A 134 25.83 -13.82 20.10
C ASP A 134 25.08 -14.29 18.86
N ILE A 135 24.20 -15.27 19.01
CA ILE A 135 23.31 -15.75 17.97
C ILE A 135 21.89 -15.30 18.29
N ALA A 136 21.29 -14.52 17.41
CA ALA A 136 19.90 -14.12 17.50
C ALA A 136 19.03 -14.96 16.55
N LEU A 137 17.99 -15.61 17.10
CA LEU A 137 16.90 -16.18 16.32
C LEU A 137 15.78 -15.15 16.23
N TYR A 138 15.20 -14.93 15.05
CA TYR A 138 14.09 -14.02 14.92
C TYR A 138 12.95 -14.57 14.10
N LEU A 139 11.74 -14.17 14.47
CA LEU A 139 10.49 -14.39 13.75
C LEU A 139 9.83 -13.02 13.55
N LYS A 140 9.45 -12.71 12.32
CA LYS A 140 8.74 -11.48 11.98
C LYS A 140 7.51 -11.80 11.15
N GLY A 141 6.37 -11.24 11.53
CA GLY A 141 5.13 -11.28 10.78
C GLY A 141 4.68 -9.88 10.40
N SER A 142 4.27 -9.71 9.17
CA SER A 142 3.69 -8.46 8.67
C SER A 142 2.31 -8.72 8.10
N ASN A 143 1.39 -7.78 8.31
CA ASN A 143 -0.02 -7.90 7.92
C ASN A 143 -0.62 -9.26 8.37
N LEU A 144 -0.47 -9.59 9.64
CA LEU A 144 -0.86 -10.90 10.20
C LEU A 144 -2.36 -11.22 10.02
N THR A 145 -3.20 -10.20 9.93
CA THR A 145 -4.64 -10.31 9.65
C THR A 145 -4.95 -10.60 8.19
N ASN A 146 -3.94 -10.52 7.30
CA ASN A 146 -4.09 -10.64 5.84
C ASN A 146 -5.14 -9.69 5.27
N THR A 147 -5.18 -8.48 5.78
CA THR A 147 -6.09 -7.43 5.34
C THR A 147 -5.62 -6.85 4.02
N GLU A 148 -6.52 -6.64 3.06
CA GLU A 148 -6.22 -5.82 1.88
C GLU A 148 -6.08 -4.36 2.32
N ALA A 149 -4.90 -3.79 2.12
CA ALA A 149 -4.55 -2.46 2.58
C ALA A 149 -4.17 -1.58 1.37
N ARG A 150 -4.96 -0.55 1.11
CA ARG A 150 -4.73 0.42 0.03
C ARG A 150 -4.31 1.75 0.61
N VAL A 151 -3.15 2.26 0.21
CA VAL A 151 -2.63 3.54 0.69
C VAL A 151 -3.27 4.67 -0.10
N HIS A 152 -4.19 5.43 0.51
CA HIS A 152 -4.96 6.48 -0.19
C HIS A 152 -4.09 7.51 -0.91
N SER A 153 -2.95 7.88 -0.34
CA SER A 153 -2.02 8.84 -0.94
C SER A 153 -1.19 8.29 -2.12
N SER A 154 -1.32 6.99 -2.44
CA SER A 154 -0.60 6.36 -3.56
C SER A 154 -1.31 6.61 -4.89
N PHE A 155 -0.56 6.92 -5.94
CA PHE A 155 -1.07 7.04 -7.31
C PHE A 155 -1.61 5.73 -7.88
N ILE A 156 -1.14 4.62 -7.37
CA ILE A 156 -1.48 3.27 -7.85
C ILE A 156 -2.36 2.51 -6.85
N LYS A 157 -3.04 3.20 -5.92
CA LYS A 157 -3.81 2.57 -4.84
C LYS A 157 -4.86 1.58 -5.35
N ASP A 158 -5.48 1.86 -6.49
CA ASP A 158 -6.58 1.08 -7.03
C ASP A 158 -6.11 -0.21 -7.71
N VAL A 159 -4.83 -0.27 -8.11
CA VAL A 159 -4.23 -1.42 -8.81
C VAL A 159 -3.18 -2.17 -7.97
N ALA A 160 -2.56 -1.51 -6.99
CA ALA A 160 -1.50 -2.09 -6.18
C ALA A 160 -1.75 -1.91 -4.68
N PRO A 161 -2.45 -2.84 -4.02
CA PRO A 161 -2.53 -2.87 -2.56
C PRO A 161 -1.15 -3.18 -1.94
N ARG A 162 -1.00 -2.91 -0.64
CA ARG A 162 0.17 -3.37 0.12
C ARG A 162 0.25 -4.90 0.11
N PRO A 163 1.44 -5.48 0.30
CA PRO A 163 1.60 -6.93 0.41
C PRO A 163 0.66 -7.54 1.47
N GLY A 164 0.11 -8.70 1.17
CA GLY A 164 -0.64 -9.51 2.10
C GLY A 164 0.23 -10.03 3.25
N ARG A 165 -0.29 -10.99 4.02
CA ARG A 165 0.44 -11.60 5.14
C ARG A 165 1.80 -12.16 4.71
N ASN A 166 2.83 -11.77 5.45
CA ASN A 166 4.18 -12.28 5.27
C ASN A 166 4.73 -12.74 6.63
N ILE A 167 5.43 -13.87 6.62
CA ILE A 167 6.12 -14.42 7.81
C ILE A 167 7.56 -14.72 7.40
N ALA A 168 8.50 -14.18 8.14
CA ALA A 168 9.93 -14.40 7.97
C ALA A 168 10.54 -14.97 9.25
N VAL A 169 11.42 -15.95 9.09
CA VAL A 169 12.24 -16.51 10.17
C VAL A 169 13.70 -16.43 9.74
N GLY A 170 14.58 -16.16 10.69
CA GLY A 170 16.01 -16.08 10.39
C GLY A 170 16.89 -16.21 11.61
N VAL A 171 18.17 -16.29 11.32
CA VAL A 171 19.26 -16.38 12.30
C VAL A 171 20.27 -15.29 11.97
N ARG A 172 20.76 -14.58 12.96
CA ARG A 172 21.84 -13.60 12.87
C ARG A 172 22.94 -13.96 13.84
N GLY A 173 24.17 -14.00 13.38
CA GLY A 173 25.35 -14.20 14.20
C GLY A 173 26.28 -13.00 14.15
N TYR A 174 26.93 -12.64 15.28
CA TYR A 174 28.00 -11.64 15.38
C TYR A 174 29.29 -12.40 15.74
N PHE A 175 30.36 -12.18 14.94
CA PHE A 175 31.64 -12.88 15.05
C PHE A 175 32.75 -11.89 15.37
#